data_b84236114740b4e10748d0be7f83aa48
#
_entry.id   b84236114740b4e10748d0be7f83aa48
#
_cell.length_a   1.000
_cell.length_b   1.000
_cell.length_c   1.000
_cell.angle_alpha   90.00
_cell.angle_beta   90.00
_cell.angle_gamma   90.00
#
_symmetry.space_group_name_H-M   'P 1'
#
loop_
_entity.id
_entity.type
_entity.pdbx_description
1 polymer ?
#
loop_
_entity_poly.entity_id
_entity_poly.type
_entity_poly.pdbx_seq_one_letter_code
_entity_poly.pdbx_strand_id
1 'polypeptide(L)'
;MPIVDLPEEEEMAAAVACIDAWAARELAADGFLVAAERQEVTDRTASFRWYLRFKGEEKDYITVWFTLQQRTLHHEAQFMPVPEANQADVYSYLLRRNAHLFGMWFALGPEDAVYLVGRVPARLVDDEELDRIAGSSVVYTDEHFPTAMTLGHPTTYRRRPRR
;
A
#
# COMPACT_ATOMS: atom_id res chain seq x y z
N MET A 1 -9.62 -28.64 6.26
CA MET A 1 -10.81 -28.34 5.45
C MET A 1 -10.40 -28.29 3.99
N PRO A 2 -11.09 -28.98 3.08
CA PRO A 2 -10.82 -28.74 1.68
C PRO A 2 -11.15 -27.28 1.35
N ILE A 3 -10.21 -26.58 0.76
CA ILE A 3 -10.45 -25.25 0.20
C ILE A 3 -11.49 -25.48 -0.91
N VAL A 4 -12.72 -25.02 -0.68
CA VAL A 4 -13.73 -25.02 -1.75
C VAL A 4 -13.26 -24.01 -2.78
N ASP A 5 -12.89 -24.50 -3.94
CA ASP A 5 -12.47 -23.64 -5.06
C ASP A 5 -13.74 -22.97 -5.59
N LEU A 6 -13.99 -21.73 -5.13
CA LEU A 6 -15.11 -20.94 -5.61
C LEU A 6 -14.87 -20.51 -7.06
N PRO A 7 -15.93 -20.38 -7.88
CA PRO A 7 -15.81 -19.72 -9.17
C PRO A 7 -15.15 -18.34 -9.03
N GLU A 8 -14.36 -17.95 -10.02
CA GLU A 8 -13.62 -16.68 -9.99
C GLU A 8 -14.51 -15.47 -9.67
N GLU A 9 -15.69 -15.40 -10.28
CA GLU A 9 -16.64 -14.31 -10.04
C GLU A 9 -17.11 -14.24 -8.59
N GLU A 10 -17.35 -15.37 -7.95
CA GLU A 10 -17.77 -15.44 -6.55
C GLU A 10 -16.62 -15.07 -5.60
N GLU A 11 -15.42 -15.54 -5.89
CA GLU A 11 -14.23 -15.20 -5.11
C GLU A 11 -13.93 -13.69 -5.20
N MET A 12 -13.99 -13.13 -6.39
CA MET A 12 -13.79 -11.70 -6.62
C MET A 12 -14.88 -10.87 -5.95
N ALA A 13 -16.14 -11.26 -6.06
CA ALA A 13 -17.27 -10.57 -5.42
C ALA A 13 -17.16 -10.59 -3.90
N ALA A 14 -16.74 -11.70 -3.32
CA ALA A 14 -16.52 -11.81 -1.87
C ALA A 14 -15.38 -10.89 -1.40
N ALA A 15 -14.28 -10.82 -2.16
CA ALA A 15 -13.17 -9.92 -1.85
C ALA A 15 -13.59 -8.45 -1.95
N VAL A 16 -14.35 -8.07 -2.98
CA VAL A 16 -14.89 -6.70 -3.12
C VAL A 16 -15.76 -6.34 -1.92
N ALA A 17 -16.69 -7.21 -1.55
CA ALA A 17 -17.57 -6.96 -0.41
C ALA A 17 -16.80 -6.81 0.90
N CYS A 18 -15.77 -7.64 1.09
CA CYS A 18 -14.89 -7.57 2.25
C CYS A 18 -14.13 -6.24 2.32
N ILE A 19 -13.53 -5.81 1.23
CA ILE A 19 -12.77 -4.55 1.17
C ILE A 19 -13.69 -3.36 1.41
N ASP A 20 -14.87 -3.30 0.76
CA ASP A 20 -15.83 -2.21 0.93
C ASP A 20 -16.32 -2.12 2.39
N ALA A 21 -16.65 -3.25 3.01
CA ALA A 21 -17.12 -3.29 4.40
C ALA A 21 -16.01 -2.90 5.39
N TRP A 22 -14.78 -3.40 5.17
CA TRP A 22 -13.61 -3.04 5.96
C TRP A 22 -13.32 -1.54 5.87
N ALA A 23 -13.27 -0.98 4.67
CA ALA A 23 -13.01 0.44 4.45
C ALA A 23 -14.07 1.34 5.13
N ALA A 24 -15.35 0.98 5.00
CA ALA A 24 -16.44 1.73 5.63
C ALA A 24 -16.32 1.70 7.17
N ARG A 25 -15.98 0.57 7.74
CA ARG A 25 -15.78 0.42 9.19
C ARG A 25 -14.57 1.20 9.70
N GLU A 26 -13.45 1.14 8.98
CA GLU A 26 -12.23 1.87 9.35
C GLU A 26 -12.42 3.39 9.27
N LEU A 27 -13.15 3.88 8.26
CA LEU A 27 -13.51 5.30 8.16
C LEU A 27 -14.39 5.75 9.33
N ALA A 28 -15.38 4.92 9.70
CA ALA A 28 -16.30 5.24 10.80
C ALA A 28 -15.61 5.20 12.18
N ALA A 29 -14.53 4.46 12.32
CA ALA A 29 -13.76 4.35 13.56
C ALA A 29 -12.92 5.60 13.88
N ASP A 30 -12.83 6.57 12.95
CA ASP A 30 -12.01 7.79 13.09
C ASP A 30 -10.55 7.49 13.50
N GLY A 31 -10.01 6.43 12.93
CA GLY A 31 -8.62 6.00 13.12
C GLY A 31 -7.67 6.65 12.12
N PHE A 32 -6.73 5.89 11.62
CA PHE A 32 -5.72 6.40 10.69
C PHE A 32 -6.14 6.36 9.21
N LEU A 33 -7.19 5.62 8.83
CA LEU A 33 -7.80 5.72 7.50
C LEU A 33 -8.69 6.97 7.44
N VAL A 34 -8.30 7.93 6.59
CA VAL A 34 -8.99 9.24 6.50
C VAL A 34 -9.79 9.42 5.22
N ALA A 35 -9.54 8.62 4.20
CA ALA A 35 -10.34 8.58 2.97
C ALA A 35 -10.28 7.18 2.34
N ALA A 36 -11.37 6.76 1.76
CA ALA A 36 -11.47 5.55 0.96
C ALA A 36 -12.50 5.74 -0.14
N GLU A 37 -12.12 5.39 -1.35
CA GLU A 37 -12.98 5.52 -2.53
C GLU A 37 -12.74 4.35 -3.47
N ARG A 38 -13.82 3.64 -3.82
CA ARG A 38 -13.76 2.66 -4.89
C ARG A 38 -13.94 3.37 -6.23
N GLN A 39 -12.96 3.19 -7.11
CA GLN A 39 -13.01 3.75 -8.46
C GLN A 39 -13.70 2.76 -9.40
N GLU A 40 -14.56 3.29 -10.28
CA GLU A 40 -15.06 2.51 -11.39
C GLU A 40 -13.96 2.41 -12.45
N VAL A 41 -13.54 1.16 -12.73
CA VAL A 41 -12.61 0.90 -13.81
C VAL A 41 -13.40 0.56 -15.05
N THR A 42 -13.37 1.44 -16.04
CA THR A 42 -14.09 1.30 -17.31
C THR A 42 -13.37 0.38 -18.32
N ASP A 43 -12.35 -0.33 -17.90
CA ASP A 43 -11.60 -1.22 -18.76
C ASP A 43 -12.30 -2.59 -18.92
N ARG A 44 -12.07 -3.24 -20.08
CA ARG A 44 -12.64 -4.56 -20.42
C ARG A 44 -12.13 -5.70 -19.53
N THR A 45 -11.15 -5.43 -18.68
CA THR A 45 -10.70 -6.36 -17.64
C THR A 45 -11.53 -6.14 -16.40
N ALA A 46 -12.18 -7.18 -15.89
CA ALA A 46 -12.93 -7.15 -14.64
C ALA A 46 -11.98 -6.85 -13.47
N SER A 47 -11.64 -5.58 -13.30
CA SER A 47 -10.77 -5.10 -12.23
C SER A 47 -11.50 -4.10 -11.35
N PHE A 48 -11.17 -4.13 -10.08
CA PHE A 48 -11.70 -3.20 -9.07
C PHE A 48 -10.53 -2.45 -8.48
N ARG A 49 -10.70 -1.16 -8.26
CA ARG A 49 -9.64 -0.33 -7.69
C ARG A 49 -10.18 0.55 -6.58
N TRP A 50 -9.41 0.62 -5.48
CA TRP A 50 -9.67 1.53 -4.36
C TRP A 50 -8.50 2.48 -4.18
N TYR A 51 -8.84 3.72 -3.91
CA TYR A 51 -7.94 4.73 -3.40
C TYR A 51 -8.13 4.82 -1.89
N LEU A 52 -7.06 4.64 -1.14
CA LEU A 52 -7.06 4.73 0.32
C LEU A 52 -6.04 5.79 0.74
N ARG A 53 -6.39 6.56 1.75
CA ARG A 53 -5.48 7.54 2.31
C ARG A 53 -5.40 7.38 3.81
N PHE A 54 -4.18 7.13 4.28
CA PHE A 54 -3.89 6.94 5.69
C PHE A 54 -3.13 8.14 6.24
N LYS A 55 -3.34 8.43 7.51
CA LYS A 55 -2.56 9.41 8.25
C LYS A 55 -1.27 8.76 8.73
N GLY A 56 -0.11 9.39 8.42
CA GLY A 56 1.20 8.95 8.87
C GLY A 56 1.77 9.89 9.94
N GLU A 57 2.89 9.50 10.51
CA GLU A 57 3.63 10.32 11.49
C GLU A 57 4.78 11.10 10.83
N GLU A 58 5.63 10.42 10.09
CA GLU A 58 6.77 11.03 9.39
C GLU A 58 6.37 11.56 8.01
N LYS A 59 5.48 10.86 7.34
CA LYS A 59 4.79 11.30 6.13
C LYS A 59 3.36 11.63 6.51
N ASP A 60 2.90 12.84 6.21
CA ASP A 60 1.56 13.32 6.62
C ASP A 60 0.45 12.39 6.23
N TYR A 61 0.47 12.01 4.96
CA TYR A 61 -0.50 11.10 4.37
C TYR A 61 0.20 10.06 3.54
N ILE A 62 -0.31 8.85 3.62
CA ILE A 62 0.16 7.69 2.86
C ILE A 62 -0.98 7.25 1.97
N THR A 63 -0.79 7.38 0.66
CA THR A 63 -1.75 6.91 -0.33
C THR A 63 -1.47 5.46 -0.65
N VAL A 64 -2.50 4.63 -0.56
CA VAL A 64 -2.44 3.21 -0.90
C VAL A 64 -3.49 2.91 -1.96
N TRP A 65 -3.06 2.25 -3.02
CA TRP A 65 -3.92 1.73 -4.05
C TRP A 65 -4.14 0.24 -3.86
N PHE A 66 -5.39 -0.18 -3.86
CA PHE A 66 -5.77 -1.59 -3.99
C PHE A 66 -6.26 -1.82 -5.41
N THR A 67 -5.75 -2.86 -6.06
CA THR A 67 -6.22 -3.29 -7.38
C THR A 67 -6.50 -4.79 -7.33
N LEU A 68 -7.77 -5.15 -7.46
CA LEU A 68 -8.23 -6.53 -7.46
C LEU A 68 -8.50 -6.98 -8.90
N GLN A 69 -7.72 -7.93 -9.39
CA GLN A 69 -7.85 -8.50 -10.73
C GLN A 69 -7.26 -9.90 -10.77
N GLN A 70 -7.80 -10.77 -11.63
CA GLN A 70 -7.26 -12.11 -11.84
C GLN A 70 -7.01 -12.86 -10.52
N ARG A 71 -7.99 -12.87 -9.64
CA ARG A 71 -7.94 -13.52 -8.32
C ARG A 71 -6.80 -13.03 -7.40
N THR A 72 -6.29 -11.83 -7.65
CA THR A 72 -5.19 -11.26 -6.87
C THR A 72 -5.49 -9.83 -6.46
N LEU A 73 -5.31 -9.54 -5.17
CA LEU A 73 -5.28 -8.19 -4.65
C LEU A 73 -3.83 -7.68 -4.70
N HIS A 74 -3.59 -6.70 -5.54
CA HIS A 74 -2.36 -5.92 -5.55
C HIS A 74 -2.53 -4.71 -4.65
N HIS A 75 -1.55 -4.42 -3.80
CA HIS A 75 -1.54 -3.20 -3.00
C HIS A 75 -0.23 -2.44 -3.20
N GLU A 76 -0.33 -1.13 -3.31
CA GLU A 76 0.78 -0.23 -3.62
C GLU A 76 0.66 1.01 -2.74
N ALA A 77 1.60 1.19 -1.82
CA ALA A 77 1.72 2.42 -1.05
C ALA A 77 2.73 3.35 -1.71
N GLN A 78 2.32 4.58 -1.96
CA GLN A 78 3.21 5.61 -2.50
C GLN A 78 4.21 6.03 -1.41
N PHE A 79 5.49 5.76 -1.65
CA PHE A 79 6.53 5.97 -0.65
C PHE A 79 7.27 7.29 -0.85
N MET A 80 7.97 7.46 -1.96
CA MET A 80 8.73 8.68 -2.25
C MET A 80 8.81 8.94 -3.76
N PRO A 81 8.93 10.20 -4.18
CA PRO A 81 9.21 10.51 -5.58
C PRO A 81 10.61 10.01 -6.00
N VAL A 82 10.89 10.02 -7.29
CA VAL A 82 12.23 9.68 -7.79
C VAL A 82 13.29 10.51 -7.04
N PRO A 83 14.36 9.87 -6.53
CA PRO A 83 15.41 10.60 -5.84
C PRO A 83 16.07 11.64 -6.73
N GLU A 84 16.23 12.86 -6.23
CA GLU A 84 16.94 13.95 -6.92
C GLU A 84 18.46 13.77 -6.87
N ALA A 85 18.94 13.06 -5.84
CA ALA A 85 20.37 12.82 -5.60
C ALA A 85 20.57 11.43 -4.99
N ASN A 86 21.79 10.93 -5.07
CA ASN A 86 22.23 9.70 -4.39
C ASN A 86 21.35 8.49 -4.68
N GLN A 87 20.90 8.33 -5.92
CA GLN A 87 19.97 7.25 -6.30
C GLN A 87 20.50 5.87 -5.91
N ALA A 88 21.77 5.59 -6.15
CA ALA A 88 22.36 4.30 -5.81
C ALA A 88 22.32 4.03 -4.30
N ASP A 89 22.57 5.02 -3.47
CA ASP A 89 22.51 4.91 -2.01
C ASP A 89 21.08 4.70 -1.51
N VAL A 90 20.12 5.44 -2.09
CA VAL A 90 18.69 5.25 -1.78
C VAL A 90 18.25 3.83 -2.12
N TYR A 91 18.52 3.37 -3.32
CA TYR A 91 18.10 2.04 -3.77
C TYR A 91 18.80 0.92 -2.99
N SER A 92 20.09 1.09 -2.69
CA SER A 92 20.82 0.14 -1.83
C SER A 92 20.20 0.06 -0.44
N TYR A 93 19.87 1.19 0.16
CA TYR A 93 19.18 1.25 1.46
C TYR A 93 17.84 0.50 1.41
N LEU A 94 16.99 0.80 0.44
CA LEU A 94 15.66 0.20 0.33
C LEU A 94 15.71 -1.30 0.01
N LEU A 95 16.61 -1.73 -0.90
CA LEU A 95 16.79 -3.15 -1.20
C LEU A 95 17.25 -3.95 0.02
N ARG A 96 18.12 -3.37 0.85
CA ARG A 96 18.53 -4.01 2.11
C ARG A 96 17.38 -4.13 3.10
N ARG A 97 16.47 -3.14 3.14
CA ARG A 97 15.26 -3.19 3.99
C ARG A 97 14.29 -4.27 3.52
N ASN A 98 14.18 -4.52 2.22
CA ASN A 98 13.31 -5.57 1.69
C ASN A 98 13.55 -6.95 2.34
N ALA A 99 14.76 -7.25 2.77
CA ALA A 99 15.08 -8.49 3.45
C ALA A 99 14.38 -8.65 4.83
N HIS A 100 13.91 -7.57 5.40
CA HIS A 100 13.31 -7.52 6.75
C HIS A 100 11.82 -7.17 6.75
N LEU A 101 11.23 -6.91 5.59
CA LEU A 101 9.81 -6.60 5.46
C LEU A 101 8.98 -7.88 5.30
N PHE A 102 7.80 -7.90 5.89
CA PHE A 102 6.87 -9.01 5.74
C PHE A 102 5.76 -8.67 4.75
N GLY A 103 5.62 -9.51 3.73
CA GLY A 103 4.52 -9.41 2.76
C GLY A 103 4.55 -8.20 1.84
N MET A 104 5.60 -7.42 1.88
CA MET A 104 5.79 -6.20 1.09
C MET A 104 7.25 -6.03 0.70
N TRP A 105 7.50 -5.22 -0.31
CA TRP A 105 8.83 -4.82 -0.74
C TRP A 105 8.81 -3.46 -1.43
N PHE A 106 9.92 -2.75 -1.39
CA PHE A 106 10.10 -1.53 -2.15
C PHE A 106 10.37 -1.84 -3.62
N ALA A 107 9.71 -1.11 -4.50
CA ALA A 107 9.83 -1.26 -5.94
C ALA A 107 9.72 0.09 -6.64
N LEU A 108 10.29 0.20 -7.83
CA LEU A 108 10.08 1.36 -8.69
C LEU A 108 8.75 1.21 -9.44
N GLY A 109 7.99 2.27 -9.46
CA GLY A 109 6.74 2.37 -10.19
C GLY A 109 6.77 3.47 -11.25
N PRO A 110 5.59 3.99 -11.63
CA PRO A 110 5.51 5.06 -12.62
C PRO A 110 6.39 6.27 -12.26
N GLU A 111 7.02 6.87 -13.27
CA GLU A 111 7.89 8.03 -13.13
C GLU A 111 9.12 7.80 -12.22
N ASP A 112 9.55 6.54 -12.10
CA ASP A 112 10.63 6.11 -11.20
C ASP A 112 10.39 6.46 -9.72
N ALA A 113 9.15 6.75 -9.35
CA ALA A 113 8.78 6.90 -7.96
C ALA A 113 8.88 5.56 -7.23
N VAL A 114 9.20 5.60 -5.96
CA VAL A 114 9.31 4.40 -5.12
C VAL A 114 7.96 4.11 -4.47
N TYR A 115 7.55 2.85 -4.57
CA TYR A 115 6.34 2.32 -3.95
C TYR A 115 6.69 1.17 -3.01
N LEU A 116 5.88 0.99 -2.00
CA LEU A 116 5.88 -0.18 -1.15
C LEU A 116 4.73 -1.08 -1.61
N VAL A 117 5.04 -2.23 -2.18
CA VAL A 117 4.09 -3.06 -2.92
C VAL A 117 3.97 -4.47 -2.33
N GLY A 118 2.85 -5.12 -2.61
CA GLY A 118 2.63 -6.52 -2.27
C GLY A 118 1.43 -7.10 -3.00
N ARG A 119 1.21 -8.39 -2.80
CA ARG A 119 0.13 -9.15 -3.43
C ARG A 119 -0.44 -10.17 -2.48
N VAL A 120 -1.75 -10.37 -2.57
CA VAL A 120 -2.48 -11.37 -1.79
C VAL A 120 -3.48 -12.08 -2.70
N PRO A 121 -3.57 -13.42 -2.69
CA PRO A 121 -4.66 -14.12 -3.36
C PRO A 121 -6.02 -13.62 -2.87
N ALA A 122 -6.98 -13.40 -3.77
CA ALA A 122 -8.30 -12.89 -3.42
C ALA A 122 -8.99 -13.73 -2.35
N ARG A 123 -8.82 -15.07 -2.38
CA ARG A 123 -9.39 -15.99 -1.37
C ARG A 123 -8.86 -15.79 0.05
N LEU A 124 -7.74 -15.09 0.21
CA LEU A 124 -7.14 -14.79 1.52
C LEU A 124 -7.47 -13.38 2.02
N VAL A 125 -8.25 -12.63 1.26
CA VAL A 125 -8.68 -11.28 1.67
C VAL A 125 -9.74 -11.40 2.75
N ASP A 126 -9.37 -11.03 3.96
CA ASP A 126 -10.23 -10.91 5.11
C ASP A 126 -9.85 -9.66 5.93
N ASP A 127 -10.58 -9.38 6.99
CA ASP A 127 -10.34 -8.21 7.83
C ASP A 127 -8.94 -8.20 8.43
N GLU A 128 -8.45 -9.35 8.89
CA GLU A 128 -7.12 -9.48 9.49
C GLU A 128 -6.02 -9.18 8.48
N GLU A 129 -6.15 -9.69 7.26
CA GLU A 129 -5.18 -9.43 6.19
C GLU A 129 -5.22 -7.97 5.72
N LEU A 130 -6.40 -7.36 5.62
CA LEU A 130 -6.53 -5.94 5.30
C LEU A 130 -5.93 -5.05 6.40
N ASP A 131 -6.14 -5.38 7.67
CA ASP A 131 -5.51 -4.69 8.80
C ASP A 131 -3.98 -4.83 8.74
N ARG A 132 -3.46 -6.01 8.41
CA ARG A 132 -2.03 -6.24 8.23
C ARG A 132 -1.45 -5.38 7.11
N ILE A 133 -2.09 -5.37 5.94
CA ILE A 133 -1.65 -4.57 4.79
C ILE A 133 -1.65 -3.08 5.14
N ALA A 134 -2.73 -2.58 5.72
CA ALA A 134 -2.86 -1.18 6.10
C ALA A 134 -1.82 -0.78 7.16
N GLY A 135 -1.72 -1.56 8.23
CA GLY A 135 -0.76 -1.30 9.31
C GLY A 135 0.68 -1.36 8.84
N SER A 136 1.04 -2.36 8.04
CA SER A 136 2.38 -2.49 7.47
C SER A 136 2.71 -1.35 6.50
N SER A 137 1.75 -0.93 5.67
CA SER A 137 1.95 0.20 4.76
C SER A 137 2.30 1.48 5.50
N VAL A 138 1.62 1.76 6.61
CA VAL A 138 1.89 2.94 7.44
C VAL A 138 3.19 2.79 8.22
N VAL A 139 3.38 1.69 8.94
CA VAL A 139 4.55 1.46 9.80
C VAL A 139 5.85 1.44 8.99
N TYR A 140 5.90 0.69 7.91
CA TYR A 140 7.12 0.59 7.09
C TYR A 140 7.42 1.91 6.37
N THR A 141 6.40 2.63 5.93
CA THR A 141 6.59 3.96 5.33
C THR A 141 7.17 4.92 6.36
N ASP A 142 6.56 5.06 7.52
CA ASP A 142 7.03 5.97 8.56
C ASP A 142 8.44 5.61 9.07
N GLU A 143 8.76 4.32 9.17
CA GLU A 143 10.07 3.87 9.62
C GLU A 143 11.19 4.24 8.66
N HIS A 144 10.98 4.09 7.35
CA HIS A 144 12.03 4.22 6.34
C HIS A 144 12.03 5.54 5.57
N PHE A 145 10.92 6.28 5.60
CA PHE A 145 10.76 7.52 4.87
C PHE A 145 11.82 8.58 5.23
N PRO A 146 12.12 8.86 6.51
CA PRO A 146 13.09 9.91 6.84
C PRO A 146 14.49 9.62 6.30
N THR A 147 14.97 8.39 6.42
CA THR A 147 16.31 8.02 5.92
C THR A 147 16.37 8.10 4.40
N ALA A 148 15.38 7.54 3.71
CA ALA A 148 15.33 7.56 2.25
C ALA A 148 15.23 8.99 1.70
N MET A 149 14.42 9.83 2.31
CA MET A 149 14.26 11.23 1.90
C MET A 149 15.51 12.06 2.20
N THR A 150 16.16 11.85 3.32
CA THR A 150 17.41 12.55 3.67
C THR A 150 18.51 12.22 2.66
N LEU A 151 18.59 10.96 2.22
CA LEU A 151 19.54 10.54 1.17
C LEU A 151 19.16 11.10 -0.21
N GLY A 152 17.91 10.95 -0.60
CA GLY A 152 17.45 11.21 -1.96
C GLY A 152 17.07 12.66 -2.26
N HIS A 153 16.70 13.43 -1.24
CA HIS A 153 16.28 14.82 -1.34
C HIS A 153 16.97 15.69 -0.29
N PRO A 154 18.30 15.73 -0.29
CA PRO A 154 19.05 16.35 0.82
C PRO A 154 18.87 17.86 0.92
N THR A 155 18.49 18.52 -0.18
CA THR A 155 18.31 19.98 -0.21
C THR A 155 16.87 20.44 0.03
N THR A 156 15.88 19.57 -0.25
CA THR A 156 14.45 19.92 -0.20
C THR A 156 13.72 19.29 0.97
N TYR A 157 14.20 18.16 1.47
CA TYR A 157 13.59 17.47 2.61
C TYR A 157 14.22 17.89 3.93
N ARG A 158 13.34 18.14 4.92
CA ARG A 158 13.72 18.36 6.32
C ARG A 158 12.81 17.53 7.19
N ARG A 159 13.40 16.64 7.99
CA ARG A 159 12.66 15.88 8.99
C ARG A 159 12.06 16.82 10.03
N ARG A 160 10.79 16.61 10.36
CA ARG A 160 10.17 17.38 11.42
C ARG A 160 10.73 16.99 12.80
N PRO A 161 10.84 17.97 13.73
CA PRO A 161 11.13 17.64 15.12
C PRO A 161 10.03 16.72 15.66
N ARG A 162 10.42 15.68 16.39
CA ARG A 162 9.45 14.88 17.16
C ARG A 162 8.78 15.80 18.20
N ARG A 163 7.46 15.80 18.19
CA ARG A 163 6.68 16.46 19.24
C ARG A 163 6.69 15.64 20.51
#